data_78e8553eb985f7ac0c8f5f6b723c4ef6
#
_entry.id   78e8553eb985f7ac0c8f5f6b723c4ef6
#
_cell.length_a   1.000
_cell.length_b   1.000
_cell.length_c   1.000
_cell.angle_alpha   90.00
_cell.angle_beta   90.00
_cell.angle_gamma   90.00
#
_symmetry.space_group_name_H-M   'P 1'
#
loop_
_entity.id
_entity.type
_entity.pdbx_description
1 polymer ?
#
loop_
_entity_poly.entity_id
_entity_poly.type
_entity_poly.pdbx_seq_one_letter_code
_entity_poly.pdbx_strand_id
1 'polypeptide(L)'
;MTMYGFDAFSPAEIAERVETVGVAKARMSLLKMALLGVLAGAFIGLGCLYFVLVISDATLGFAASRVLGGVVFSLGLLLVVVAGAELFTGNNLLAMAWADGKISHFELLRNWLVVSVANFVGATGLALLVWLSGHAQMNGGKVGLTVVTLAAAKCAAPAATLFWKGVLCNVLVCLAVWMALAGRSVVDRLVAIVFPISAFVAAGFEHSIANMYLIPLALLLKSGAPAGLANLDALTVGGLFANLGPVIAGNLLGGSVLVALVYYLIYRRPPTN
;
A
#
# COMPACT_ATOMS: atom_id res chain seq x y z
N MET A 1 -28.47 20.08 -11.54
CA MET A 1 -27.31 20.98 -11.31
C MET A 1 -26.36 20.23 -10.43
N THR A 2 -25.24 19.74 -10.95
CA THR A 2 -24.26 18.99 -10.13
C THR A 2 -23.61 19.96 -9.16
N MET A 3 -23.65 19.61 -7.88
CA MET A 3 -23.12 20.42 -6.76
C MET A 3 -21.58 20.60 -6.82
N TYR A 4 -20.93 19.86 -7.71
CA TYR A 4 -19.49 19.82 -7.91
C TYR A 4 -19.17 20.30 -9.33
N GLY A 5 -19.01 21.59 -9.50
CA GLY A 5 -18.77 22.21 -10.79
C GLY A 5 -17.47 21.80 -11.49
N PHE A 6 -16.66 22.77 -11.94
CA PHE A 6 -15.48 22.53 -12.74
C PHE A 6 -14.25 22.04 -11.95
N ASP A 7 -14.23 22.14 -10.61
CA ASP A 7 -13.03 21.93 -9.80
C ASP A 7 -12.76 20.46 -9.46
N ALA A 8 -13.80 19.64 -9.24
CA ALA A 8 -13.65 18.22 -8.89
C ALA A 8 -14.76 17.37 -9.54
N PHE A 9 -14.53 16.04 -9.62
CA PHE A 9 -15.58 15.10 -10.00
C PHE A 9 -16.44 14.76 -8.79
N SER A 10 -17.75 14.64 -9.01
CA SER A 10 -18.71 14.20 -7.99
C SER A 10 -18.46 12.73 -7.60
N PRO A 11 -18.93 12.27 -6.43
CA PRO A 11 -18.78 10.87 -6.04
C PRO A 11 -19.35 9.85 -7.04
N ALA A 12 -20.45 10.18 -7.73
CA ALA A 12 -21.01 9.34 -8.77
C ALA A 12 -20.12 9.27 -10.02
N GLU A 13 -19.53 10.40 -10.43
CA GLU A 13 -18.56 10.45 -11.53
C GLU A 13 -17.26 9.72 -11.16
N ILE A 14 -16.81 9.79 -9.90
CA ILE A 14 -15.66 9.02 -9.43
C ILE A 14 -15.96 7.52 -9.55
N ALA A 15 -17.15 7.06 -9.16
CA ALA A 15 -17.56 5.68 -9.28
C ALA A 15 -17.46 5.17 -10.72
N GLU A 16 -17.94 5.94 -11.69
CA GLU A 16 -17.83 5.62 -13.12
C GLU A 16 -16.37 5.56 -13.58
N ARG A 17 -15.54 6.49 -13.12
CA ARG A 17 -14.09 6.50 -13.43
C ARG A 17 -13.37 5.30 -12.85
N VAL A 18 -13.68 4.91 -11.61
CA VAL A 18 -13.11 3.72 -10.96
C VAL A 18 -13.40 2.47 -11.79
N GLU A 19 -14.64 2.29 -12.25
CA GLU A 19 -15.00 1.17 -13.13
C GLU A 19 -14.26 1.20 -14.46
N THR A 20 -14.25 2.36 -15.13
CA THR A 20 -13.57 2.52 -16.43
C THR A 20 -12.07 2.21 -16.33
N VAL A 21 -11.41 2.75 -15.30
CA VAL A 21 -10.00 2.47 -15.01
C VAL A 21 -9.83 1.00 -14.64
N GLY A 22 -10.74 0.43 -13.85
CA GLY A 22 -10.74 -0.99 -13.46
C GLY A 22 -10.76 -1.93 -14.66
N VAL A 23 -11.64 -1.68 -15.64
CA VAL A 23 -11.71 -2.46 -16.90
C VAL A 23 -10.39 -2.38 -17.68
N ALA A 24 -9.84 -1.17 -17.84
CA ALA A 24 -8.58 -0.97 -18.55
C ALA A 24 -7.41 -1.73 -17.88
N LYS A 25 -7.34 -1.69 -16.53
CA LYS A 25 -6.34 -2.42 -15.75
C LYS A 25 -6.51 -3.94 -15.84
N ALA A 26 -7.73 -4.46 -15.73
CA ALA A 26 -8.03 -5.89 -15.82
C ALA A 26 -7.65 -6.49 -17.19
N ARG A 27 -7.78 -5.70 -18.27
CA ARG A 27 -7.49 -6.14 -19.65
C ARG A 27 -6.08 -5.81 -20.13
N MET A 28 -5.23 -5.29 -19.27
CA MET A 28 -3.84 -4.99 -19.59
C MET A 28 -3.07 -6.27 -19.98
N SER A 29 -2.11 -6.15 -20.91
CA SER A 29 -1.23 -7.27 -21.27
C SER A 29 -0.37 -7.68 -20.07
N LEU A 30 -0.02 -8.96 -19.98
CA LEU A 30 0.72 -9.54 -18.86
C LEU A 30 2.04 -8.81 -18.61
N LEU A 31 2.81 -8.56 -19.68
CA LEU A 31 4.10 -7.88 -19.57
C LEU A 31 3.96 -6.45 -19.02
N LYS A 32 3.01 -5.68 -19.54
CA LYS A 32 2.76 -4.31 -19.06
C LYS A 32 2.32 -4.29 -17.61
N MET A 33 1.42 -5.19 -17.24
CA MET A 33 0.92 -5.35 -15.87
C MET A 33 2.05 -5.71 -14.90
N ALA A 34 2.93 -6.65 -15.30
CA ALA A 34 4.08 -7.07 -14.49
C ALA A 34 5.10 -5.94 -14.32
N LEU A 35 5.49 -5.26 -15.39
CA LEU A 35 6.45 -4.14 -15.33
C LEU A 35 5.94 -3.00 -14.44
N LEU A 36 4.67 -2.59 -14.62
CA LEU A 36 4.06 -1.57 -13.77
C LEU A 36 3.90 -2.04 -12.33
N GLY A 37 3.67 -3.34 -12.11
CA GLY A 37 3.66 -3.93 -10.77
C GLY A 37 5.02 -3.87 -10.09
N VAL A 38 6.11 -4.20 -10.79
CA VAL A 38 7.48 -4.09 -10.26
C VAL A 38 7.77 -2.63 -9.86
N LEU A 39 7.43 -1.67 -10.71
CA LEU A 39 7.59 -0.25 -10.38
C LEU A 39 6.80 0.13 -9.11
N ALA A 40 5.54 -0.29 -8.97
CA ALA A 40 4.75 0.04 -7.80
C ALA A 40 5.32 -0.54 -6.50
N GLY A 41 5.82 -1.77 -6.54
CA GLY A 41 6.53 -2.37 -5.40
C GLY A 41 7.73 -1.54 -4.95
N ALA A 42 8.56 -1.12 -5.92
CA ALA A 42 9.70 -0.24 -5.66
C ALA A 42 9.25 1.15 -5.15
N PHE A 43 8.21 1.74 -5.71
CA PHE A 43 7.69 3.05 -5.29
C PHE A 43 7.18 3.04 -3.84
N ILE A 44 6.46 2.00 -3.44
CA ILE A 44 6.05 1.84 -2.04
C ILE A 44 7.28 1.64 -1.14
N GLY A 45 8.28 0.89 -1.60
CA GLY A 45 9.54 0.75 -0.91
C GLY A 45 10.28 2.08 -0.68
N LEU A 46 10.27 3.00 -1.67
CA LEU A 46 10.81 4.37 -1.51
C LEU A 46 10.05 5.16 -0.44
N GLY A 47 8.72 5.03 -0.37
CA GLY A 47 7.93 5.59 0.70
C GLY A 47 8.31 5.01 2.07
N CYS A 48 8.54 3.70 2.16
CA CYS A 48 9.01 3.04 3.37
C CYS A 48 10.42 3.52 3.79
N LEU A 49 11.33 3.66 2.84
CA LEU A 49 12.69 4.17 3.07
C LEU A 49 12.62 5.55 3.73
N TYR A 50 11.82 6.44 3.16
CA TYR A 50 11.67 7.81 3.69
C TYR A 50 10.97 7.82 5.06
N PHE A 51 9.97 6.97 5.27
CA PHE A 51 9.35 6.76 6.57
C PHE A 51 10.36 6.31 7.64
N VAL A 52 11.17 5.28 7.34
CA VAL A 52 12.16 4.75 8.28
C VAL A 52 13.21 5.80 8.63
N LEU A 53 13.65 6.62 7.65
CA LEU A 53 14.57 7.72 7.93
C LEU A 53 14.04 8.65 9.01
N VAL A 54 12.78 9.08 8.90
CA VAL A 54 12.14 9.98 9.88
C VAL A 54 12.02 9.33 11.26
N ILE A 55 11.50 8.10 11.32
CA ILE A 55 11.25 7.45 12.62
C ILE A 55 12.51 6.88 13.28
N SER A 56 13.64 6.84 12.58
CA SER A 56 14.93 6.49 13.16
C SER A 56 15.51 7.59 14.07
N ASP A 57 14.93 8.80 14.01
CA ASP A 57 15.30 9.89 14.90
C ASP A 57 14.55 9.77 16.24
N ALA A 58 15.32 9.47 17.30
CA ALA A 58 14.78 9.34 18.65
C ALA A 58 14.47 10.68 19.33
N THR A 59 14.83 11.82 18.71
CA THR A 59 14.58 13.15 19.28
C THR A 59 13.17 13.64 19.02
N LEU A 60 12.48 13.08 18.00
CA LEU A 60 11.09 13.38 17.71
C LEU A 60 10.17 12.72 18.75
N GLY A 61 9.24 13.48 19.31
CA GLY A 61 8.18 12.92 20.15
C GLY A 61 7.29 11.93 19.36
N PHE A 62 6.61 11.02 20.07
CA PHE A 62 5.83 9.93 19.47
C PHE A 62 4.87 10.42 18.38
N ALA A 63 4.01 11.41 18.67
CA ALA A 63 3.01 11.88 17.70
C ALA A 63 3.65 12.54 16.48
N ALA A 64 4.67 13.40 16.69
CA ALA A 64 5.37 14.09 15.61
C ALA A 64 6.07 13.10 14.68
N SER A 65 6.78 12.11 15.24
CA SER A 65 7.47 11.06 14.50
C SER A 65 6.48 10.26 13.65
N ARG A 66 5.34 9.86 14.22
CA ARG A 66 4.30 9.07 13.52
C ARG A 66 3.65 9.84 12.37
N VAL A 67 3.25 11.09 12.62
CA VAL A 67 2.58 11.93 11.63
C VAL A 67 3.53 12.32 10.51
N LEU A 68 4.72 12.82 10.83
CA LEU A 68 5.72 13.19 9.82
C LEU A 68 6.16 11.98 8.99
N GLY A 69 6.40 10.84 9.66
CA GLY A 69 6.69 9.58 8.97
C GLY A 69 5.59 9.17 8.01
N GLY A 70 4.32 9.35 8.40
CA GLY A 70 3.17 9.08 7.53
C GLY A 70 3.09 10.03 6.34
N VAL A 71 3.35 11.31 6.56
CA VAL A 71 3.37 12.32 5.47
C VAL A 71 4.42 11.97 4.43
N VAL A 72 5.66 11.68 4.84
CA VAL A 72 6.74 11.34 3.88
C VAL A 72 6.52 9.98 3.19
N PHE A 73 5.86 9.02 3.87
CA PHE A 73 5.48 7.74 3.25
C PHE A 73 4.54 7.93 2.06
N SER A 74 3.76 9.00 2.03
CA SER A 74 2.82 9.31 0.93
C SER A 74 3.52 9.42 -0.43
N LEU A 75 4.84 9.65 -0.46
CA LEU A 75 5.67 9.58 -1.67
C LEU A 75 5.39 8.28 -2.45
N GLY A 76 5.25 7.14 -1.77
CA GLY A 76 5.03 5.86 -2.42
C GLY A 76 3.77 5.84 -3.27
N LEU A 77 2.62 6.23 -2.71
CA LEU A 77 1.36 6.26 -3.48
C LEU A 77 1.32 7.41 -4.49
N LEU A 78 1.99 8.53 -4.22
CA LEU A 78 2.14 9.62 -5.19
C LEU A 78 2.84 9.13 -6.46
N LEU A 79 3.95 8.41 -6.34
CA LEU A 79 4.65 7.83 -7.47
C LEU A 79 3.76 6.82 -8.21
N VAL A 80 3.01 5.98 -7.50
CA VAL A 80 2.08 5.03 -8.13
C VAL A 80 1.00 5.74 -8.94
N VAL A 81 0.39 6.79 -8.41
CA VAL A 81 -0.77 7.46 -9.04
C VAL A 81 -0.33 8.46 -10.12
N VAL A 82 0.73 9.21 -9.89
CA VAL A 82 1.15 10.32 -10.76
C VAL A 82 2.15 9.85 -11.82
N ALA A 83 3.18 9.09 -11.45
CA ALA A 83 4.12 8.52 -12.41
C ALA A 83 3.53 7.30 -13.16
N GLY A 84 2.52 6.65 -12.58
CA GLY A 84 1.79 5.55 -13.20
C GLY A 84 2.40 4.18 -12.90
N ALA A 85 1.74 3.40 -12.03
CA ALA A 85 2.13 2.03 -11.71
C ALA A 85 0.92 1.20 -11.26
N GLU A 86 1.07 -0.13 -11.18
CA GLU A 86 0.02 -1.06 -10.79
C GLU A 86 0.26 -1.55 -9.35
N LEU A 87 -0.55 -1.07 -8.43
CA LEU A 87 -0.47 -1.41 -7.02
C LEU A 87 -1.62 -2.34 -6.62
N PHE A 88 -1.30 -3.52 -6.09
CA PHE A 88 -2.27 -4.54 -5.67
C PHE A 88 -3.34 -3.97 -4.72
N THR A 89 -2.95 -3.24 -3.68
CA THR A 89 -3.88 -2.68 -2.70
C THR A 89 -4.83 -1.66 -3.31
N GLY A 90 -4.37 -0.82 -4.24
CA GLY A 90 -5.23 0.10 -5.01
C GLY A 90 -6.12 -0.63 -6.02
N ASN A 91 -5.62 -1.74 -6.60
CA ASN A 91 -6.37 -2.55 -7.56
C ASN A 91 -7.48 -3.38 -6.90
N ASN A 92 -7.63 -3.36 -5.57
CA ASN A 92 -8.81 -3.90 -4.92
C ASN A 92 -10.10 -3.17 -5.33
N LEU A 93 -10.01 -1.93 -5.80
CA LEU A 93 -11.13 -1.19 -6.39
C LEU A 93 -11.68 -1.84 -7.69
N LEU A 94 -10.95 -2.74 -8.36
CA LEU A 94 -11.45 -3.50 -9.50
C LEU A 94 -12.68 -4.34 -9.14
N ALA A 95 -12.89 -4.67 -7.87
CA ALA A 95 -14.10 -5.34 -7.39
C ALA A 95 -15.39 -4.58 -7.76
N MET A 96 -15.32 -3.27 -7.97
CA MET A 96 -16.46 -2.46 -8.44
C MET A 96 -16.83 -2.81 -9.89
N ALA A 97 -15.86 -2.85 -10.81
CA ALA A 97 -16.08 -3.24 -12.21
C ALA A 97 -16.51 -4.71 -12.33
N TRP A 98 -16.03 -5.57 -11.43
CA TRP A 98 -16.46 -6.96 -11.35
C TRP A 98 -17.92 -7.08 -10.88
N ALA A 99 -18.32 -6.35 -9.84
CA ALA A 99 -19.69 -6.35 -9.34
C ALA A 99 -20.71 -5.82 -10.38
N ASP A 100 -20.28 -4.89 -11.24
CA ASP A 100 -21.06 -4.37 -12.35
C ASP A 100 -21.03 -5.26 -13.62
N GLY A 101 -20.40 -6.44 -13.53
CA GLY A 101 -20.31 -7.40 -14.64
C GLY A 101 -19.43 -6.97 -15.82
N LYS A 102 -18.64 -5.89 -15.66
CA LYS A 102 -17.77 -5.34 -16.72
C LYS A 102 -16.47 -6.11 -16.93
N ILE A 103 -16.04 -6.85 -15.90
CA ILE A 103 -14.90 -7.77 -15.94
C ILE A 103 -15.28 -9.11 -15.33
N SER A 104 -14.66 -10.18 -15.83
CA SER A 104 -14.86 -11.54 -15.33
C SER A 104 -14.10 -11.80 -14.01
N HIS A 105 -14.49 -12.87 -13.30
CA HIS A 105 -13.75 -13.37 -12.14
C HIS A 105 -12.28 -13.67 -12.48
N PHE A 106 -12.04 -14.25 -13.66
CA PHE A 106 -10.69 -14.57 -14.11
C PHE A 106 -9.83 -13.30 -14.33
N GLU A 107 -10.39 -12.26 -14.96
CA GLU A 107 -9.69 -10.98 -15.16
C GLU A 107 -9.35 -10.31 -13.83
N LEU A 108 -10.26 -10.33 -12.86
CA LEU A 108 -10.05 -9.81 -11.52
C LEU A 108 -8.92 -10.54 -10.79
N LEU A 109 -9.03 -11.87 -10.68
CA LEU A 109 -8.05 -12.70 -9.95
C LEU A 109 -6.68 -12.69 -10.64
N ARG A 110 -6.64 -12.71 -11.97
CA ARG A 110 -5.41 -12.56 -12.75
C ARG A 110 -4.70 -11.25 -12.43
N ASN A 111 -5.44 -10.12 -12.41
CA ASN A 111 -4.86 -8.82 -12.07
C ASN A 111 -4.29 -8.85 -10.65
N TRP A 112 -5.06 -9.27 -9.66
CA TRP A 112 -4.62 -9.29 -8.27
C TRP A 112 -3.39 -10.18 -8.07
N LEU A 113 -3.36 -11.36 -8.65
CA LEU A 113 -2.22 -12.29 -8.53
C LEU A 113 -0.97 -11.74 -9.19
N VAL A 114 -1.07 -11.35 -10.48
CA VAL A 114 0.09 -10.86 -11.24
C VAL A 114 0.68 -9.60 -10.61
N VAL A 115 -0.20 -8.65 -10.25
CA VAL A 115 0.26 -7.38 -9.66
C VAL A 115 0.86 -7.60 -8.27
N SER A 116 0.25 -8.47 -7.43
CA SER A 116 0.79 -8.79 -6.10
C SER A 116 2.19 -9.40 -6.17
N VAL A 117 2.38 -10.39 -7.06
CA VAL A 117 3.69 -11.02 -7.29
C VAL A 117 4.70 -10.02 -7.83
N ALA A 118 4.30 -9.19 -8.80
CA ALA A 118 5.17 -8.17 -9.38
C ALA A 118 5.55 -7.09 -8.35
N ASN A 119 4.60 -6.67 -7.50
CA ASN A 119 4.89 -5.76 -6.38
C ASN A 119 5.92 -6.38 -5.41
N PHE A 120 5.80 -7.69 -5.10
CA PHE A 120 6.77 -8.39 -4.26
C PHE A 120 8.18 -8.34 -4.88
N VAL A 121 8.31 -8.62 -6.17
CA VAL A 121 9.59 -8.55 -6.89
C VAL A 121 10.18 -7.15 -6.83
N GLY A 122 9.38 -6.12 -7.11
CA GLY A 122 9.82 -4.73 -7.10
C GLY A 122 10.23 -4.25 -5.70
N ALA A 123 9.43 -4.55 -4.69
CA ALA A 123 9.69 -4.17 -3.30
C ALA A 123 10.96 -4.86 -2.75
N THR A 124 11.11 -6.17 -2.98
CA THR A 124 12.28 -6.93 -2.56
C THR A 124 13.52 -6.53 -3.36
N GLY A 125 13.38 -6.26 -4.66
CA GLY A 125 14.46 -5.75 -5.49
C GLY A 125 14.99 -4.41 -4.99
N LEU A 126 14.10 -3.49 -4.62
CA LEU A 126 14.51 -2.22 -4.00
C LEU A 126 15.17 -2.45 -2.63
N ALA A 127 14.67 -3.37 -1.82
CA ALA A 127 15.29 -3.72 -0.54
C ALA A 127 16.75 -4.15 -0.71
N LEU A 128 17.03 -4.96 -1.74
CA LEU A 128 18.40 -5.37 -2.09
C LEU A 128 19.25 -4.16 -2.50
N LEU A 129 18.75 -3.27 -3.36
CA LEU A 129 19.48 -2.07 -3.77
C LEU A 129 19.79 -1.14 -2.59
N VAL A 130 18.83 -0.95 -1.68
CA VAL A 130 19.01 -0.15 -0.47
C VAL A 130 20.04 -0.78 0.48
N TRP A 131 20.03 -2.10 0.61
CA TRP A 131 21.05 -2.82 1.38
C TRP A 131 22.45 -2.63 0.77
N LEU A 132 22.60 -2.80 -0.53
CA LEU A 132 23.87 -2.62 -1.27
C LEU A 132 24.40 -1.18 -1.20
N SER A 133 23.50 -0.19 -1.12
CA SER A 133 23.88 1.23 -1.03
C SER A 133 24.49 1.64 0.32
N GLY A 134 24.42 0.79 1.33
CA GLY A 134 24.87 1.13 2.68
C GLY A 134 23.94 2.10 3.44
N HIS A 135 22.75 2.42 2.92
CA HIS A 135 21.80 3.36 3.53
C HIS A 135 21.47 3.03 4.99
N ALA A 136 21.46 1.75 5.35
CA ALA A 136 21.22 1.29 6.72
C ALA A 136 22.22 1.83 7.76
N GLN A 137 23.42 2.27 7.32
CA GLN A 137 24.47 2.82 8.20
C GLN A 137 24.19 4.29 8.58
N MET A 138 23.25 4.96 7.93
CA MET A 138 22.90 6.34 8.27
C MET A 138 22.47 6.48 9.74
N ASN A 139 22.65 7.67 10.29
CA ASN A 139 22.38 7.99 11.69
C ASN A 139 23.09 7.03 12.67
N GLY A 140 24.36 6.70 12.38
CA GLY A 140 25.15 5.77 13.21
C GLY A 140 24.57 4.35 13.28
N GLY A 141 23.95 3.88 12.20
CA GLY A 141 23.31 2.55 12.13
C GLY A 141 21.87 2.51 12.66
N LYS A 142 21.34 3.61 13.18
CA LYS A 142 19.97 3.64 13.73
C LYS A 142 18.89 3.38 12.67
N VAL A 143 19.13 3.78 11.42
CA VAL A 143 18.21 3.49 10.30
C VAL A 143 18.05 1.97 10.15
N GLY A 144 19.16 1.24 10.06
CA GLY A 144 19.12 -0.21 9.94
C GLY A 144 18.51 -0.89 11.17
N LEU A 145 18.85 -0.43 12.37
CA LEU A 145 18.26 -0.95 13.62
C LEU A 145 16.73 -0.75 13.63
N THR A 146 16.25 0.40 13.19
CA THR A 146 14.81 0.70 13.10
C THR A 146 14.10 -0.25 12.13
N VAL A 147 14.70 -0.53 10.97
CA VAL A 147 14.16 -1.51 10.01
C VAL A 147 14.01 -2.88 10.65
N VAL A 148 15.08 -3.38 11.32
CA VAL A 148 15.06 -4.72 11.93
C VAL A 148 14.05 -4.78 13.08
N THR A 149 13.99 -3.77 13.93
CA THR A 149 13.05 -3.70 15.06
C THR A 149 11.60 -3.71 14.59
N LEU A 150 11.27 -2.90 13.58
CA LEU A 150 9.92 -2.86 13.01
C LEU A 150 9.52 -4.20 12.39
N ALA A 151 10.40 -4.78 11.58
CA ALA A 151 10.12 -6.03 10.88
C ALA A 151 9.99 -7.21 11.86
N ALA A 152 10.84 -7.28 12.88
CA ALA A 152 10.76 -8.29 13.92
C ALA A 152 9.41 -8.23 14.65
N ALA A 153 8.97 -7.03 15.05
CA ALA A 153 7.66 -6.84 15.68
C ALA A 153 6.49 -7.23 14.74
N LYS A 154 6.59 -6.96 13.44
CA LYS A 154 5.59 -7.35 12.44
C LYS A 154 5.52 -8.87 12.25
N CYS A 155 6.66 -9.56 12.23
CA CYS A 155 6.70 -11.01 12.11
C CYS A 155 6.18 -11.74 13.36
N ALA A 156 6.30 -11.12 14.54
CA ALA A 156 5.83 -11.68 15.81
C ALA A 156 4.37 -11.38 16.13
N ALA A 157 3.71 -10.48 15.37
CA ALA A 157 2.36 -10.06 15.67
C ALA A 157 1.32 -11.17 15.40
N PRO A 158 0.27 -11.29 16.24
CA PRO A 158 -0.79 -12.28 16.04
C PRO A 158 -1.53 -12.08 14.69
N ALA A 159 -1.85 -13.18 14.01
CA ALA A 159 -2.49 -13.16 12.69
C ALA A 159 -3.81 -12.36 12.69
N ALA A 160 -4.64 -12.48 13.73
CA ALA A 160 -5.88 -11.70 13.85
C ALA A 160 -5.61 -10.19 13.92
N THR A 161 -4.57 -9.77 14.65
CA THR A 161 -4.17 -8.35 14.73
C THR A 161 -3.69 -7.85 13.37
N LEU A 162 -2.87 -8.65 12.67
CA LEU A 162 -2.38 -8.34 11.34
C LEU A 162 -3.52 -8.20 10.32
N PHE A 163 -4.50 -9.11 10.39
CA PHE A 163 -5.68 -9.08 9.53
C PHE A 163 -6.49 -7.78 9.72
N TRP A 164 -6.88 -7.44 10.94
CA TRP A 164 -7.68 -6.24 11.19
C TRP A 164 -6.93 -4.95 10.89
N LYS A 165 -5.63 -4.89 11.19
CA LYS A 165 -4.79 -3.78 10.76
C LYS A 165 -4.67 -3.69 9.23
N GLY A 166 -4.67 -4.83 8.55
CA GLY A 166 -4.74 -4.91 7.09
C GLY A 166 -6.04 -4.34 6.54
N VAL A 167 -7.19 -4.69 7.14
CA VAL A 167 -8.51 -4.15 6.77
C VAL A 167 -8.52 -2.63 6.86
N LEU A 168 -8.15 -2.08 8.02
CA LEU A 168 -8.16 -0.63 8.27
C LEU A 168 -7.19 0.12 7.37
N CYS A 169 -6.03 -0.46 7.09
CA CYS A 169 -5.07 0.09 6.15
C CYS A 169 -5.70 0.26 4.76
N ASN A 170 -6.27 -0.79 4.21
CA ASN A 170 -6.70 -0.77 2.82
C ASN A 170 -8.02 -0.03 2.58
N VAL A 171 -8.83 0.16 3.60
CA VAL A 171 -9.91 1.16 3.56
C VAL A 171 -9.33 2.54 3.23
N LEU A 172 -8.29 2.97 3.96
CA LEU A 172 -7.68 4.28 3.75
C LEU A 172 -6.91 4.37 2.42
N VAL A 173 -6.21 3.32 2.00
CA VAL A 173 -5.52 3.29 0.69
C VAL A 173 -6.52 3.38 -0.46
N CYS A 174 -7.59 2.62 -0.44
CA CYS A 174 -8.62 2.67 -1.48
C CYS A 174 -9.37 4.00 -1.49
N LEU A 175 -9.63 4.61 -0.33
CA LEU A 175 -10.18 5.95 -0.25
C LEU A 175 -9.21 7.01 -0.80
N ALA A 176 -7.90 6.87 -0.57
CA ALA A 176 -6.89 7.75 -1.16
C ALA A 176 -6.91 7.69 -2.70
N VAL A 177 -6.98 6.47 -3.27
CA VAL A 177 -7.08 6.27 -4.73
C VAL A 177 -8.42 6.82 -5.26
N TRP A 178 -9.51 6.57 -4.56
CA TRP A 178 -10.84 7.09 -4.88
C TRP A 178 -10.83 8.62 -4.95
N MET A 179 -10.34 9.27 -3.89
CA MET A 179 -10.28 10.73 -3.81
C MET A 179 -9.31 11.33 -4.84
N ALA A 180 -8.20 10.64 -5.14
CA ALA A 180 -7.26 11.08 -6.18
C ALA A 180 -7.92 11.10 -7.58
N LEU A 181 -8.92 10.25 -7.84
CA LEU A 181 -9.70 10.25 -9.07
C LEU A 181 -10.72 11.42 -9.15
N ALA A 182 -11.01 12.07 -8.03
CA ALA A 182 -11.80 13.32 -8.03
C ALA A 182 -11.00 14.50 -8.58
N GLY A 183 -9.69 14.48 -8.40
CA GLY A 183 -8.78 15.57 -8.77
C GLY A 183 -8.52 15.65 -10.27
N ARG A 184 -8.37 16.88 -10.77
CA ARG A 184 -8.07 17.20 -12.17
C ARG A 184 -6.62 17.62 -12.38
N SER A 185 -5.96 18.09 -11.33
CA SER A 185 -4.54 18.47 -11.32
C SER A 185 -3.69 17.50 -10.53
N VAL A 186 -2.36 17.59 -10.68
CA VAL A 186 -1.41 16.84 -9.85
C VAL A 186 -1.49 17.28 -8.39
N VAL A 187 -1.73 18.56 -8.13
CA VAL A 187 -1.84 19.10 -6.78
C VAL A 187 -3.06 18.53 -6.05
N ASP A 188 -4.21 18.43 -6.73
CA ASP A 188 -5.42 17.84 -6.16
C ASP A 188 -5.15 16.40 -5.71
N ARG A 189 -4.48 15.62 -6.56
CA ARG A 189 -4.13 14.23 -6.26
C ARG A 189 -3.14 14.13 -5.10
N LEU A 190 -2.15 15.04 -5.05
CA LEU A 190 -1.20 15.12 -3.94
C LEU A 190 -1.95 15.30 -2.62
N VAL A 191 -2.81 16.30 -2.52
CA VAL A 191 -3.54 16.62 -1.29
C VAL A 191 -4.49 15.48 -0.91
N ALA A 192 -5.20 14.90 -1.89
CA ALA A 192 -6.11 13.77 -1.67
C ALA A 192 -5.40 12.51 -1.13
N ILE A 193 -4.14 12.30 -1.48
CA ILE A 193 -3.36 11.13 -1.08
C ILE A 193 -2.73 11.30 0.30
N VAL A 194 -2.20 12.50 0.61
CA VAL A 194 -1.37 12.70 1.81
C VAL A 194 -2.13 12.39 3.09
N PHE A 195 -3.37 12.84 3.26
CA PHE A 195 -4.10 12.67 4.51
C PHE A 195 -4.45 11.21 4.83
N PRO A 196 -5.12 10.44 3.95
CA PRO A 196 -5.46 9.05 4.28
C PRO A 196 -4.21 8.15 4.38
N ILE A 197 -3.17 8.42 3.58
CA ILE A 197 -1.93 7.66 3.66
C ILE A 197 -1.17 7.96 4.95
N SER A 198 -1.02 9.23 5.32
CA SER A 198 -0.39 9.59 6.58
C SER A 198 -1.16 9.02 7.79
N ALA A 199 -2.49 8.99 7.73
CA ALA A 199 -3.32 8.45 8.78
C ALA A 199 -3.08 6.95 9.01
N PHE A 200 -3.09 6.11 7.97
CA PHE A 200 -2.87 4.67 8.18
C PHE A 200 -1.45 4.35 8.65
N VAL A 201 -0.44 5.09 8.16
CA VAL A 201 0.96 4.91 8.58
C VAL A 201 1.13 5.34 10.04
N ALA A 202 0.61 6.52 10.40
CA ALA A 202 0.67 7.02 11.76
C ALA A 202 -0.04 6.09 12.75
N ALA A 203 -1.19 5.53 12.38
CA ALA A 203 -1.94 4.55 13.18
C ALA A 203 -1.23 3.19 13.29
N GLY A 204 -0.21 2.90 12.47
CA GLY A 204 0.50 1.62 12.50
C GLY A 204 -0.31 0.47 11.90
N PHE A 205 -1.14 0.75 10.90
CA PHE A 205 -1.86 -0.26 10.14
C PHE A 205 -0.95 -1.00 9.17
N GLU A 206 -1.39 -2.17 8.69
CA GLU A 206 -0.56 -3.11 7.96
C GLU A 206 -0.82 -3.05 6.44
N HIS A 207 0.21 -2.68 5.71
CA HIS A 207 0.21 -2.62 4.24
C HIS A 207 1.07 -3.74 3.67
N SER A 208 0.47 -4.68 2.95
CA SER A 208 1.18 -5.86 2.44
C SER A 208 2.41 -5.51 1.61
N ILE A 209 2.31 -4.53 0.69
CA ILE A 209 3.43 -4.17 -0.18
C ILE A 209 4.56 -3.45 0.58
N ALA A 210 4.21 -2.67 1.61
CA ALA A 210 5.22 -2.10 2.51
C ALA A 210 5.99 -3.19 3.27
N ASN A 211 5.29 -4.24 3.71
CA ASN A 211 5.90 -5.37 4.38
C ASN A 211 6.78 -6.20 3.43
N MET A 212 6.44 -6.27 2.14
CA MET A 212 7.27 -6.88 1.09
C MET A 212 8.61 -6.16 0.83
N TYR A 213 8.76 -4.94 1.32
CA TYR A 213 10.02 -4.20 1.34
C TYR A 213 10.73 -4.30 2.70
N LEU A 214 9.99 -3.96 3.78
CA LEU A 214 10.58 -3.84 5.13
C LEU A 214 11.13 -5.17 5.66
N ILE A 215 10.37 -6.28 5.51
CA ILE A 215 10.78 -7.56 6.07
C ILE A 215 11.97 -8.15 5.29
N PRO A 216 12.00 -8.19 3.94
CA PRO A 216 13.19 -8.62 3.21
C PRO A 216 14.43 -7.76 3.50
N LEU A 217 14.30 -6.43 3.59
CA LEU A 217 15.42 -5.57 3.98
C LEU A 217 15.95 -5.91 5.39
N ALA A 218 15.03 -6.12 6.34
CA ALA A 218 15.41 -6.53 7.69
C ALA A 218 16.09 -7.90 7.74
N LEU A 219 15.68 -8.85 6.91
CA LEU A 219 16.34 -10.16 6.80
C LEU A 219 17.79 -10.02 6.32
N LEU A 220 18.05 -9.11 5.36
CA LEU A 220 19.41 -8.80 4.89
C LEU A 220 20.28 -8.14 5.97
N LEU A 221 19.65 -7.38 6.87
CA LEU A 221 20.32 -6.64 7.95
C LEU A 221 20.41 -7.42 9.28
N LYS A 222 19.73 -8.58 9.38
CA LYS A 222 19.55 -9.32 10.63
C LYS A 222 20.86 -9.68 11.33
N SER A 223 21.90 -10.04 10.58
CA SER A 223 23.21 -10.43 11.12
C SER A 223 23.93 -9.30 11.88
N GLY A 224 23.62 -8.05 11.60
CA GLY A 224 24.15 -6.87 12.29
C GLY A 224 23.29 -6.38 13.47
N ALA A 225 22.20 -7.07 13.79
CA ALA A 225 21.32 -6.68 14.88
C ALA A 225 21.94 -6.96 16.24
N PRO A 226 21.71 -6.11 17.27
CA PRO A 226 22.18 -6.36 18.62
C PRO A 226 21.63 -7.67 19.19
N ALA A 227 22.47 -8.40 19.93
CA ALA A 227 22.03 -9.56 20.69
C ALA A 227 20.95 -9.15 21.71
N GLY A 228 19.86 -9.94 21.77
CA GLY A 228 18.72 -9.66 22.68
C GLY A 228 17.69 -8.67 22.14
N LEU A 229 17.78 -8.26 20.87
CA LEU A 229 16.70 -7.48 20.24
C LEU A 229 15.38 -8.27 20.30
N ALA A 230 14.33 -7.63 20.80
CA ALA A 230 13.02 -8.24 20.96
C ALA A 230 12.47 -8.80 19.63
N ASN A 231 11.89 -10.01 19.69
CA ASN A 231 11.27 -10.71 18.57
C ASN A 231 12.20 -11.03 17.37
N LEU A 232 13.51 -10.94 17.53
CA LEU A 232 14.46 -11.20 16.43
C LEU A 232 14.33 -12.62 15.87
N ASP A 233 13.95 -13.60 16.71
CA ASP A 233 13.74 -14.99 16.31
C ASP A 233 12.55 -15.16 15.35
N ALA A 234 11.54 -14.31 15.46
CA ALA A 234 10.39 -14.30 14.54
C ALA A 234 10.74 -13.74 13.15
N LEU A 235 11.82 -12.97 13.03
CA LEU A 235 12.30 -12.42 11.77
C LEU A 235 12.97 -13.50 10.93
N THR A 236 12.17 -14.23 10.16
CA THR A 236 12.56 -15.34 9.29
C THR A 236 11.78 -15.25 7.97
N VAL A 237 12.18 -16.05 6.97
CA VAL A 237 11.39 -16.21 5.74
C VAL A 237 10.00 -16.76 6.05
N GLY A 238 9.87 -17.69 7.00
CA GLY A 238 8.58 -18.16 7.50
C GLY A 238 7.77 -17.04 8.14
N GLY A 239 8.40 -16.17 8.94
CA GLY A 239 7.79 -14.99 9.53
C GLY A 239 7.29 -13.97 8.50
N LEU A 240 7.99 -13.79 7.38
CA LEU A 240 7.55 -12.99 6.25
C LEU A 240 6.19 -13.48 5.72
N PHE A 241 6.07 -14.78 5.41
CA PHE A 241 4.82 -15.32 4.88
C PHE A 241 3.71 -15.40 5.93
N ALA A 242 4.04 -15.66 7.20
CA ALA A 242 3.10 -15.61 8.32
C ALA A 242 2.53 -14.21 8.53
N ASN A 243 3.28 -13.15 8.23
CA ASN A 243 2.80 -11.77 8.22
C ASN A 243 1.96 -11.49 6.96
N LEU A 244 2.49 -11.79 5.77
CA LEU A 244 1.85 -11.41 4.50
C LEU A 244 0.47 -12.06 4.30
N GLY A 245 0.27 -13.31 4.70
CA GLY A 245 -1.00 -14.01 4.53
C GLY A 245 -2.19 -13.25 5.12
N PRO A 246 -2.24 -13.03 6.44
CA PRO A 246 -3.34 -12.30 7.08
C PRO A 246 -3.41 -10.83 6.64
N VAL A 247 -2.28 -10.15 6.36
CA VAL A 247 -2.28 -8.77 5.90
C VAL A 247 -2.90 -8.65 4.51
N ILE A 248 -2.54 -9.51 3.56
CA ILE A 248 -3.13 -9.53 2.21
C ILE A 248 -4.64 -9.80 2.30
N ALA A 249 -5.07 -10.78 3.09
CA ALA A 249 -6.49 -11.07 3.29
C ALA A 249 -7.25 -9.87 3.88
N GLY A 250 -6.65 -9.19 4.86
CA GLY A 250 -7.20 -7.97 5.44
C GLY A 250 -7.27 -6.82 4.42
N ASN A 251 -6.19 -6.60 3.65
CA ASN A 251 -6.18 -5.59 2.61
C ASN A 251 -7.27 -5.86 1.55
N LEU A 252 -7.45 -7.11 1.12
CA LEU A 252 -8.53 -7.50 0.20
C LEU A 252 -9.91 -7.15 0.78
N LEU A 253 -10.21 -7.55 2.01
CA LEU A 253 -11.49 -7.24 2.63
C LEU A 253 -11.73 -5.72 2.74
N GLY A 254 -10.73 -4.98 3.23
CA GLY A 254 -10.84 -3.53 3.40
C GLY A 254 -11.10 -2.79 2.09
N GLY A 255 -10.30 -3.07 1.06
CA GLY A 255 -10.39 -2.37 -0.21
C GLY A 255 -11.55 -2.83 -1.09
N SER A 256 -11.72 -4.15 -1.23
CA SER A 256 -12.74 -4.70 -2.15
C SER A 256 -14.14 -4.64 -1.55
N VAL A 257 -14.32 -5.10 -0.30
CA VAL A 257 -15.67 -5.18 0.29
C VAL A 257 -16.10 -3.87 0.90
N LEU A 258 -15.28 -3.32 1.81
CA LEU A 258 -15.69 -2.15 2.60
C LEU A 258 -15.62 -0.83 1.80
N VAL A 259 -14.85 -0.77 0.72
CA VAL A 259 -14.81 0.43 -0.14
C VAL A 259 -15.46 0.14 -1.49
N ALA A 260 -14.89 -0.73 -2.33
CA ALA A 260 -15.36 -0.89 -3.70
C ALA A 260 -16.82 -1.36 -3.80
N LEU A 261 -17.21 -2.43 -3.09
CA LEU A 261 -18.58 -2.95 -3.15
C LEU A 261 -19.58 -2.03 -2.46
N VAL A 262 -19.20 -1.34 -1.37
CA VAL A 262 -20.08 -0.36 -0.72
C VAL A 262 -20.39 0.79 -1.68
N TYR A 263 -19.38 1.37 -2.33
CA TYR A 263 -19.59 2.45 -3.30
C TYR A 263 -20.30 1.98 -4.58
N TYR A 264 -20.11 0.72 -5.00
CA TYR A 264 -20.90 0.11 -6.06
C TYR A 264 -22.39 0.11 -5.71
N LEU A 265 -22.74 -0.37 -4.53
CA LEU A 265 -24.13 -0.43 -4.07
C LEU A 265 -24.78 0.95 -4.00
N ILE A 266 -24.02 2.00 -3.63
CA ILE A 266 -24.53 3.36 -3.48
C ILE A 266 -24.69 4.07 -4.85
N TYR A 267 -23.71 3.96 -5.74
CA TYR A 267 -23.62 4.82 -6.91
C TYR A 267 -23.85 4.10 -8.25
N ARG A 268 -23.73 2.78 -8.31
CA ARG A 268 -23.73 2.04 -9.58
C ARG A 268 -24.81 0.98 -9.70
N ARG A 269 -25.27 0.43 -8.57
CA ARG A 269 -26.34 -0.59 -8.61
C ARG A 269 -27.61 0.01 -9.20
N PRO A 270 -28.24 -0.62 -10.21
CA PRO A 270 -29.53 -0.20 -10.72
C PRO A 270 -30.59 -0.17 -9.60
N PRO A 271 -31.53 0.78 -9.60
CA PRO A 271 -32.64 0.76 -8.66
C PRO A 271 -33.36 -0.60 -8.74
N THR A 272 -33.51 -1.26 -7.61
CA THR A 272 -34.41 -2.43 -7.52
C THR A 272 -35.83 -1.89 -7.53
N ASN A 273 -36.57 -2.18 -8.62
CA ASN A 273 -38.01 -1.91 -8.70
C ASN A 273 -38.76 -2.73 -7.64
#